data_97d2bb5d64a9deff0813facb1547b0d7
#
_entry.id   97d2bb5d64a9deff0813facb1547b0d7
#
_cell.length_a   1.000
_cell.length_b   1.000
_cell.length_c   1.000
_cell.angle_alpha   90.00
_cell.angle_beta   90.00
_cell.angle_gamma   90.00
#
_symmetry.space_group_name_H-M   'P 1'
#
loop_
_entity.id
_entity.type
_entity.pdbx_description
1 polymer ?
#
loop_
_entity_poly.entity_id
_entity_poly.type
_entity_poly.pdbx_seq_one_letter_code
_entity_poly.pdbx_strand_id
1 'polypeptide(L)'
;LVGLLVSYDQNPMGEVYKIYEGRNVIGRAATSDIPIPGDSNMSSQHLLILYREAEGIFWAADQNSSNGTYINGTFVGDRVQLYTNDVIVLGATKMIFLAIPQ
;
A
#
# COMPACT_ATOMS: atom_id res chain seq x y z
N LEU A 1 15.07 -3.62 1.26
CA LEU A 1 13.80 -4.04 1.84
C LEU A 1 13.55 -3.33 3.16
N VAL A 2 12.52 -2.49 3.22
CA VAL A 2 12.23 -1.68 4.40
C VAL A 2 10.86 -2.00 5.02
N GLY A 3 9.98 -2.66 4.28
CA GLY A 3 8.66 -3.02 4.76
C GLY A 3 8.04 -4.12 3.93
N LEU A 4 6.90 -4.61 4.43
CA LEU A 4 6.10 -5.64 3.77
C LEU A 4 4.63 -5.23 3.79
N LEU A 5 3.91 -5.62 2.74
CA LEU A 5 2.45 -5.61 2.74
C LEU A 5 2.00 -7.05 2.64
N VAL A 6 1.07 -7.45 3.50
CA VAL A 6 0.55 -8.82 3.55
C VAL A 6 -0.93 -8.79 3.28
N SER A 7 -1.39 -9.62 2.35
CA SER A 7 -2.80 -9.72 1.98
C SER A 7 -3.20 -11.18 1.81
N TYR A 8 -4.43 -11.50 2.20
CA TYR A 8 -5.02 -12.84 2.04
C TYR A 8 -6.17 -12.86 1.02
N ASP A 9 -6.46 -11.72 0.37
CA ASP A 9 -7.62 -11.61 -0.51
C ASP A 9 -7.47 -12.41 -1.80
N GLN A 10 -6.27 -12.47 -2.36
CA GLN A 10 -5.99 -13.17 -3.61
C GLN A 10 -5.55 -14.61 -3.40
N ASN A 11 -5.05 -14.91 -2.22
CA ASN A 11 -4.48 -16.21 -1.89
C ASN A 11 -4.70 -16.49 -0.40
N PRO A 12 -5.45 -17.56 -0.04
CA PRO A 12 -5.69 -17.89 1.38
C PRO A 12 -4.43 -18.20 2.17
N MET A 13 -3.33 -18.54 1.49
CA MET A 13 -2.03 -18.76 2.14
C MET A 13 -1.29 -17.44 2.39
N GLY A 14 -1.79 -16.34 1.82
CA GLY A 14 -1.20 -15.02 1.95
C GLY A 14 -0.28 -14.65 0.80
N GLU A 15 -0.34 -13.39 0.40
CA GLU A 15 0.60 -12.77 -0.53
C GLU A 15 1.42 -11.73 0.23
N VAL A 16 2.71 -11.69 -0.03
CA VAL A 16 3.64 -10.74 0.58
C VAL A 16 4.24 -9.89 -0.50
N TYR A 17 4.08 -8.58 -0.36
CA TYR A 17 4.66 -7.60 -1.29
C TYR A 17 5.74 -6.81 -0.58
N LYS A 18 6.85 -6.58 -1.24
CA LYS A 18 8.03 -5.95 -0.65
C LYS A 18 8.03 -4.45 -0.89
N ILE A 19 8.34 -3.69 0.16
CA ILE A 19 8.48 -2.23 0.10
C ILE A 19 9.95 -1.86 0.21
N TYR A 20 10.41 -0.98 -0.66
CA TYR A 20 11.80 -0.55 -0.73
C TYR A 20 11.93 0.95 -0.46
N GLU A 21 13.15 1.41 -0.25
CA GLU A 21 13.51 2.82 -0.19
C GLU A 21 12.95 3.53 -1.42
N GLY A 22 12.41 4.73 -1.21
CA GLY A 22 11.85 5.56 -2.28
C GLY A 22 10.36 5.31 -2.49
N ARG A 23 9.94 5.34 -3.74
CA ARG A 23 8.54 5.31 -4.14
C ARG A 23 8.11 3.88 -4.48
N ASN A 24 6.98 3.48 -3.89
CA ASN A 24 6.37 2.17 -4.16
C ASN A 24 4.91 2.42 -4.52
N VAL A 25 4.55 2.24 -5.78
CA VAL A 25 3.19 2.47 -6.27
C VAL A 25 2.45 1.14 -6.32
N ILE A 26 1.29 1.10 -5.69
CA ILE A 26 0.39 -0.05 -5.68
C ILE A 26 -0.79 0.29 -6.56
N GLY A 27 -1.13 -0.58 -7.48
CA GLY A 27 -2.25 -0.35 -8.37
C GLY A 27 -2.60 -1.55 -9.22
N ARG A 28 -3.70 -1.43 -9.96
CA ARG A 28 -4.17 -2.51 -10.82
C ARG A 28 -3.28 -2.68 -12.06
N ALA A 29 -2.64 -1.62 -12.51
CA ALA A 29 -1.84 -1.66 -13.74
C ALA A 29 -0.58 -2.50 -13.56
N ALA A 30 -0.23 -3.26 -14.60
CA ALA A 30 1.00 -4.07 -14.61
C ALA A 30 2.28 -3.22 -14.47
N THR A 31 2.20 -1.93 -14.78
CA THR A 31 3.30 -0.99 -14.64
C THR A 31 3.51 -0.49 -13.22
N SER A 32 2.60 -0.80 -12.29
CA SER A 32 2.78 -0.46 -10.88
C SER A 32 3.93 -1.26 -10.29
N ASP A 33 4.58 -0.71 -9.25
CA ASP A 33 5.64 -1.43 -8.55
C ASP A 33 5.10 -2.68 -7.87
N ILE A 34 3.87 -2.57 -7.34
CA ILE A 34 3.13 -3.69 -6.77
C ILE A 34 1.81 -3.78 -7.53
N PRO A 35 1.74 -4.61 -8.58
CA PRO A 35 0.52 -4.73 -9.36
C PRO A 35 -0.47 -5.71 -8.72
N ILE A 36 -1.75 -5.31 -8.70
CA ILE A 36 -2.86 -6.14 -8.22
C ILE A 36 -3.90 -6.24 -9.35
N PRO A 37 -3.59 -6.99 -10.41
CA PRO A 37 -4.44 -6.97 -11.62
C PRO A 37 -5.83 -7.58 -11.42
N GLY A 38 -6.00 -8.39 -10.39
CA GLY A 38 -7.30 -9.04 -10.11
C GLY A 38 -8.31 -8.14 -9.42
N ASP A 39 -7.93 -6.94 -8.97
CA ASP A 39 -8.84 -6.05 -8.27
C ASP A 39 -9.40 -4.98 -9.19
N SER A 40 -10.61 -5.22 -9.70
CA SER A 40 -11.28 -4.30 -10.63
C SER A 40 -11.72 -2.99 -9.97
N ASN A 41 -11.74 -2.93 -8.65
CA ASN A 41 -12.11 -1.73 -7.89
C ASN A 41 -10.89 -0.88 -7.54
N MET A 42 -9.70 -1.36 -7.86
CA MET A 42 -8.47 -0.62 -7.64
C MET A 42 -8.14 0.22 -8.89
N SER A 43 -7.72 1.46 -8.66
CA SER A 43 -7.26 2.32 -9.76
C SER A 43 -5.93 1.82 -10.31
N SER A 44 -5.61 2.20 -11.55
CA SER A 44 -4.38 1.78 -12.23
C SER A 44 -3.13 2.06 -11.40
N GLN A 45 -3.08 3.26 -10.81
CA GLN A 45 -2.09 3.65 -9.81
C GLN A 45 -2.89 4.19 -8.63
N HIS A 46 -2.97 3.45 -7.55
CA HIS A 46 -3.94 3.73 -6.49
C HIS A 46 -3.30 4.39 -5.28
N LEU A 47 -2.20 3.83 -4.77
CA LEU A 47 -1.56 4.28 -3.54
C LEU A 47 -0.06 4.36 -3.73
N LEU A 48 0.53 5.43 -3.23
CA LEU A 48 1.98 5.57 -3.13
C LEU A 48 2.39 5.33 -1.68
N ILE A 49 3.34 4.43 -1.47
CA ILE A 49 4.04 4.32 -0.18
C ILE A 49 5.46 4.83 -0.41
N LEU A 50 5.83 5.84 0.35
CA LEU A 50 7.11 6.50 0.25
C LEU A 50 7.90 6.30 1.54
N TYR A 51 9.13 5.83 1.42
CA TYR A 51 10.05 5.74 2.55
C TYR A 51 11.36 6.44 2.20
N ARG A 52 11.81 7.33 3.07
CA ARG A 52 13.12 7.95 2.96
C ARG A 52 13.93 7.58 4.19
N GLU A 53 15.07 6.95 3.96
CA GLU A 53 15.96 6.51 5.03
C GLU A 53 16.36 7.69 5.94
N ALA A 54 16.60 8.87 5.36
CA ALA A 54 16.95 10.06 6.11
C ALA A 54 15.90 10.49 7.13
N GLU A 55 14.60 10.25 6.82
CA GLU A 55 13.49 10.56 7.73
C GLU A 55 13.16 9.40 8.65
N GLY A 56 13.35 8.16 8.17
CA GLY A 56 12.91 6.97 8.89
C GLY A 56 11.40 6.83 9.01
N ILE A 57 10.64 7.48 8.13
CA ILE A 57 9.18 7.57 8.18
C ILE A 57 8.60 7.02 6.88
N PHE A 58 7.52 6.21 7.00
CA PHE A 58 6.73 5.78 5.87
C PHE A 58 5.53 6.71 5.69
N TRP A 59 5.30 7.14 4.46
CA TRP A 59 4.14 7.94 4.09
C TRP A 59 3.27 7.17 3.13
N ALA A 60 1.95 7.28 3.30
CA ALA A 60 0.97 6.73 2.38
C ALA A 60 0.18 7.88 1.77
N ALA A 61 0.11 7.93 0.44
CA ALA A 61 -0.58 8.99 -0.27
C ALA A 61 -1.47 8.41 -1.37
N ASP A 62 -2.76 8.66 -1.28
CA ASP A 62 -3.70 8.23 -2.31
C ASP A 62 -3.40 8.98 -3.61
N GLN A 63 -3.39 8.26 -4.72
CA GLN A 63 -3.04 8.80 -6.04
C GLN A 63 -4.29 9.23 -6.81
N ASN A 64 -5.17 9.97 -6.14
CA ASN A 64 -6.43 10.44 -6.72
C ASN A 64 -7.27 9.27 -7.26
N SER A 65 -7.34 8.21 -6.47
CA SER A 65 -8.04 6.99 -6.85
C SER A 65 -9.55 7.20 -6.92
N SER A 66 -10.23 6.36 -7.72
CA SER A 66 -11.68 6.47 -7.91
C SER A 66 -12.46 6.15 -6.64
N ASN A 67 -11.99 5.17 -5.84
CA ASN A 67 -12.72 4.69 -4.66
C ASN A 67 -12.07 5.08 -3.33
N GLY A 68 -10.92 5.76 -3.38
CA GLY A 68 -10.20 6.17 -2.19
C GLY A 68 -9.38 5.06 -1.55
N THR A 69 -8.62 5.45 -0.53
CA THR A 69 -7.82 4.54 0.29
C THR A 69 -8.22 4.77 1.74
N TYR A 70 -8.32 3.68 2.50
CA TYR A 70 -8.66 3.74 3.91
C TYR A 70 -7.56 3.07 4.72
N ILE A 71 -7.15 3.72 5.82
CA ILE A 71 -6.16 3.15 6.74
C ILE A 71 -6.81 3.08 8.12
N ASN A 72 -6.89 1.87 8.66
CA ASN A 72 -7.59 1.59 9.93
C ASN A 72 -9.02 2.16 9.92
N GLY A 73 -9.69 2.06 8.78
CA GLY A 73 -11.06 2.53 8.61
C GLY A 73 -11.22 4.02 8.35
N THR A 74 -10.13 4.78 8.32
CA THR A 74 -10.17 6.24 8.09
C THR A 74 -9.76 6.56 6.66
N PHE A 75 -10.57 7.38 6.00
CA PHE A 75 -10.28 7.84 4.64
C PHE A 75 -8.99 8.66 4.60
N VAL A 76 -8.14 8.36 3.64
CA VAL A 76 -6.91 9.11 3.40
C VAL A 76 -7.20 10.24 2.43
N GLY A 77 -7.39 11.45 2.96
CA GLY A 77 -7.70 12.63 2.12
C GLY A 77 -6.46 13.26 1.50
N ASP A 78 -5.33 13.09 2.13
CA ASP A 78 -4.03 13.57 1.71
C ASP A 78 -3.03 12.51 2.12
N ARG A 79 -1.75 12.84 2.23
CA ARG A 79 -0.79 11.86 2.71
C ARG A 79 -0.91 11.71 4.23
N VAL A 80 -0.68 10.50 4.71
CA VAL A 80 -0.65 10.19 6.14
C VAL A 80 0.58 9.36 6.45
N GLN A 81 1.05 9.47 7.67
CA GLN A 81 2.15 8.61 8.12
C GLN A 81 1.63 7.19 8.32
N LEU A 82 2.42 6.22 7.87
CA LEU A 82 2.07 4.81 7.95
C LEU A 82 2.90 4.15 9.05
N TYR A 83 2.24 3.38 9.91
CA TYR A 83 2.86 2.69 11.04
C TYR A 83 2.70 1.19 10.86
N THR A 84 3.64 0.44 11.44
CA THR A 84 3.55 -1.03 11.43
C THR A 84 2.22 -1.49 12.04
N ASN A 85 1.64 -2.53 11.47
CA ASN A 85 0.31 -3.08 11.79
C ASN A 85 -0.87 -2.25 11.27
N ASP A 86 -0.64 -1.17 10.56
CA ASP A 86 -1.75 -0.45 9.93
C ASP A 86 -2.41 -1.33 8.87
N VAL A 87 -3.75 -1.28 8.85
CA VAL A 87 -4.58 -2.02 7.90
C VAL A 87 -5.01 -1.07 6.80
N ILE A 88 -4.60 -1.37 5.58
CA ILE A 88 -4.86 -0.54 4.40
C ILE A 88 -5.91 -1.23 3.54
N VAL A 89 -6.96 -0.50 3.18
CA VAL A 89 -7.96 -0.97 2.22
C VAL A 89 -7.94 -0.08 0.99
N LEU A 90 -7.68 -0.68 -0.15
CA LEU A 90 -7.69 -0.01 -1.45
C LEU A 90 -8.37 -0.93 -2.46
N GLY A 91 -9.36 -0.39 -3.17
CA GLY A 91 -10.23 -1.22 -3.99
C GLY A 91 -10.96 -2.24 -3.13
N ALA A 92 -10.94 -3.49 -3.53
CA ALA A 92 -11.48 -4.61 -2.76
C ALA A 92 -10.40 -5.36 -1.96
N THR A 93 -9.18 -4.82 -1.90
CA THR A 93 -8.02 -5.48 -1.29
C THR A 93 -7.71 -4.88 0.07
N LYS A 94 -7.51 -5.74 1.06
CA LYS A 94 -7.05 -5.38 2.39
C LYS A 94 -5.62 -5.86 2.55
N MET A 95 -4.75 -4.98 3.04
CA MET A 95 -3.35 -5.27 3.29
C MET A 95 -2.95 -4.83 4.70
N ILE A 96 -2.04 -5.57 5.30
CA ILE A 96 -1.44 -5.18 6.57
C ILE A 96 -0.01 -4.75 6.28
N PHE A 97 0.35 -3.56 6.76
CA PHE A 97 1.69 -3.02 6.61
C PHE A 97 2.56 -3.44 7.80
N LEU A 98 3.77 -3.92 7.50
CA LEU A 98 4.77 -4.28 8.51
C LEU A 98 6.07 -3.55 8.17
N ALA A 99 6.51 -2.69 9.09
CA ALA A 99 7.81 -2.03 8.94
C ALA A 99 8.91 -2.99 9.41
N ILE A 100 9.99 -3.04 8.64
CA ILE A 100 11.17 -3.82 9.01
C ILE A 100 12.12 -2.89 9.77
N PRO A 101 12.53 -3.23 10.98
CA PRO A 101 13.48 -2.41 11.72
C PRO A 101 14.80 -2.23 10.96
N GLN A 102 15.29 -1.03 10.91
CA GLN A 102 16.52 -0.68 10.22
C GLN A 102 17.70 -0.53 11.18
#